data_213ed038939cff597bbe9a345381770e
#
_entry.id   213ed038939cff597bbe9a345381770e
#
_cell.length_a   1.000
_cell.length_b   1.000
_cell.length_c   1.000
_cell.angle_alpha   90.00
_cell.angle_beta   90.00
_cell.angle_gamma   90.00
#
_symmetry.space_group_name_H-M   'P 1'
#
loop_
_entity.id
_entity.type
_entity.pdbx_description
1 polymer ?
#
loop_
_entity_poly.entity_id
_entity_poly.type
_entity_poly.pdbx_seq_one_letter_code
_entity_poly.pdbx_strand_id
1 'polypeptide(L)'
;MPNKYKNISVISTGSWVPSDRDFLLDNKGTYQVQINELVLMVSIGIHEHEKVKKQRVSISLSIQALDNLDKVDENINNVVSYEQIIKKLKNIISKGHIELLETLGEKIMDMCFEESRIMSVWMKLEKLDVFSETKSFYFFIYSSL
;
A
#
# COMPACT_ATOMS: atom_id res chain seq x y z
N MET A 1 13.97 -18.54 -5.02
CA MET A 1 14.14 -17.13 -5.38
C MET A 1 14.54 -16.33 -4.15
N PRO A 2 15.56 -15.50 -4.26
CA PRO A 2 15.85 -14.61 -3.14
C PRO A 2 14.62 -13.71 -2.90
N ASN A 3 14.28 -13.56 -1.64
CA ASN A 3 13.19 -12.67 -1.24
C ASN A 3 13.54 -11.25 -1.70
N LYS A 4 12.72 -10.68 -2.56
CA LYS A 4 12.91 -9.33 -3.10
C LYS A 4 12.85 -8.27 -2.00
N TYR A 5 12.11 -8.56 -0.95
CA TYR A 5 11.94 -7.69 0.21
C TYR A 5 12.59 -8.33 1.42
N LYS A 6 13.53 -7.62 2.02
CA LYS A 6 14.33 -8.16 3.14
C LYS A 6 13.53 -8.36 4.42
N ASN A 7 12.51 -7.56 4.62
CA ASN A 7 11.70 -7.59 5.83
C ASN A 7 10.23 -7.36 5.48
N ILE A 8 9.51 -8.44 5.25
CA ILE A 8 8.04 -8.37 5.15
C ILE A 8 7.48 -8.91 6.45
N SER A 9 6.70 -8.11 7.14
CA SER A 9 5.96 -8.55 8.32
C SER A 9 4.48 -8.25 8.16
N VAL A 10 3.65 -9.17 8.60
CA VAL A 10 2.21 -8.98 8.71
C VAL A 10 1.88 -8.69 10.16
N ILE A 11 1.27 -7.55 10.41
CA ILE A 11 0.90 -7.13 11.76
C ILE A 11 -0.62 -7.11 11.84
N SER A 12 -1.17 -7.86 12.80
CA SER A 12 -2.62 -8.03 12.94
C SER A 12 -3.24 -7.19 14.06
N THR A 13 -2.55 -6.21 14.59
CA THR A 13 -3.02 -5.43 15.73
C THR A 13 -3.40 -4.00 15.42
N GLY A 14 -4.42 -3.60 15.95
CA GLY A 14 -5.31 -2.52 16.21
C GLY A 14 -5.01 -1.09 15.81
N SER A 15 -3.82 -0.65 15.58
CA SER A 15 -3.56 0.76 15.29
C SER A 15 -2.67 0.90 14.06
N TRP A 16 -3.25 1.47 13.03
CA TRP A 16 -2.53 1.85 11.83
C TRP A 16 -1.84 3.20 12.05
N VAL A 17 -0.74 3.21 12.67
CA VAL A 17 0.19 4.35 12.63
C VAL A 17 1.59 3.76 12.76
N PRO A 18 2.47 3.97 11.78
CA PRO A 18 3.87 3.63 11.94
C PRO A 18 4.39 4.34 13.20
N SER A 19 5.12 3.65 14.06
CA SER A 19 5.62 4.31 15.25
C SER A 19 6.55 5.45 14.86
N ASP A 20 6.36 6.60 15.48
CA ASP A 20 7.20 7.78 15.23
C ASP A 20 8.71 7.50 15.39
N ARG A 21 9.05 6.49 16.17
CA ARG A 21 10.44 6.07 16.37
C ARG A 21 11.11 5.54 15.11
N ASP A 22 10.37 4.83 14.29
CA ASP A 22 10.93 4.22 13.08
C ASP A 22 11.20 5.28 12.00
N PHE A 23 10.53 6.42 12.11
CA PHE A 23 10.71 7.55 11.20
C PHE A 23 11.75 8.56 11.69
N LEU A 24 11.94 8.67 13.00
CA LEU A 24 12.76 9.74 13.59
C LEU A 24 14.24 9.42 13.67
N LEU A 25 14.62 8.14 13.60
CA LEU A 25 15.99 7.75 13.89
C LEU A 25 16.98 7.95 12.74
N ASP A 26 16.52 8.18 11.51
CA ASP A 26 17.43 8.29 10.35
C ASP A 26 16.92 9.23 9.25
N ASN A 27 16.16 10.25 9.60
CA ASN A 27 15.37 11.04 8.65
C ASN A 27 16.08 12.21 7.98
N LYS A 28 17.39 12.21 7.92
CA LYS A 28 18.08 13.19 7.08
C LYS A 28 17.85 12.84 5.61
N GLY A 29 17.10 13.70 4.93
CA GLY A 29 16.85 13.56 3.50
C GLY A 29 15.78 12.53 3.12
N THR A 30 14.77 12.36 3.95
CA THR A 30 13.57 11.59 3.62
C THR A 30 12.30 12.40 3.88
N TYR A 31 11.22 12.02 3.19
CA TYR A 31 9.90 12.55 3.44
C TYR A 31 8.87 11.43 3.36
N GLN A 32 7.67 11.70 3.87
CA GLN A 32 6.59 10.73 3.93
C GLN A 32 5.43 11.14 3.04
N VAL A 33 4.90 10.18 2.29
CA VAL A 33 3.66 10.31 1.53
C VAL A 33 2.64 9.36 2.12
N GLN A 34 1.45 9.87 2.45
CA GLN A 34 0.36 9.06 2.99
C GLN A 34 -0.87 9.12 2.09
N ILE A 35 -1.43 7.94 1.81
CA ILE A 35 -2.73 7.79 1.20
C ILE A 35 -3.62 7.08 2.23
N ASN A 36 -4.66 7.77 2.68
CA ASN A 36 -5.52 7.28 3.75
C ASN A 36 -6.87 6.85 3.18
N GLU A 37 -7.21 5.57 3.43
CA GLU A 37 -8.54 5.02 3.16
C GLU A 37 -9.05 5.27 1.72
N LEU A 38 -8.22 4.96 0.73
CA LEU A 38 -8.65 4.95 -0.66
C LEU A 38 -9.58 3.74 -0.87
N VAL A 39 -10.86 3.98 -1.08
CA VAL A 39 -11.86 2.92 -1.27
C VAL A 39 -12.08 2.68 -2.75
N LEU A 40 -11.83 1.46 -3.18
CA LEU A 40 -12.01 1.04 -4.57
C LEU A 40 -12.88 -0.22 -4.65
N MET A 41 -13.60 -0.37 -5.76
CA MET A 41 -14.34 -1.60 -6.06
C MET A 41 -13.41 -2.61 -6.70
N VAL A 42 -13.24 -3.76 -6.06
CA VAL A 42 -12.26 -4.78 -6.44
C VAL A 42 -12.94 -6.14 -6.58
N SER A 43 -12.61 -6.84 -7.65
CA SER A 43 -12.95 -8.26 -7.80
C SER A 43 -11.92 -9.08 -7.03
N ILE A 44 -12.26 -9.53 -5.83
CA ILE A 44 -11.33 -10.18 -4.92
C ILE A 44 -12.02 -11.22 -4.04
N GLY A 45 -11.36 -12.35 -3.84
CA GLY A 45 -11.80 -13.41 -2.95
C GLY A 45 -11.76 -14.80 -3.57
N ILE A 46 -11.67 -15.83 -2.73
CA ILE A 46 -11.61 -17.23 -3.15
C ILE A 46 -12.97 -17.86 -3.39
N HIS A 47 -14.03 -17.27 -2.84
CA HIS A 47 -15.39 -17.82 -2.92
C HIS A 47 -16.05 -17.47 -4.25
N GLU A 48 -16.94 -18.36 -4.74
CA GLU A 48 -17.63 -18.17 -6.03
C GLU A 48 -18.42 -16.86 -6.07
N HIS A 49 -19.12 -16.49 -4.99
CA HIS A 49 -19.88 -15.23 -4.94
C HIS A 49 -18.98 -13.99 -5.04
N GLU A 50 -17.73 -14.09 -4.57
CA GLU A 50 -16.75 -12.99 -4.67
C GLU A 50 -16.24 -12.81 -6.09
N LYS A 51 -16.29 -13.84 -6.91
CA LYS A 51 -15.89 -13.79 -8.33
C LYS A 51 -16.94 -13.13 -9.21
N VAL A 52 -18.18 -13.09 -8.77
CA VAL A 52 -19.32 -12.55 -9.53
C VAL A 52 -19.53 -11.08 -9.27
N LYS A 53 -19.29 -10.62 -8.04
CA LYS A 53 -19.57 -9.25 -7.62
C LYS A 53 -18.32 -8.62 -6.99
N LYS A 54 -17.99 -7.42 -7.46
CA LYS A 54 -16.94 -6.60 -6.85
C LYS A 54 -17.34 -6.17 -5.45
N GLN A 55 -16.35 -6.00 -4.60
CA GLN A 55 -16.53 -5.53 -3.23
C GLN A 55 -15.62 -4.35 -2.94
N ARG A 56 -15.95 -3.61 -1.88
CA ARG A 56 -15.17 -2.44 -1.47
C ARG A 56 -13.92 -2.91 -0.73
N VAL A 57 -12.79 -2.37 -1.16
CA VAL A 57 -11.51 -2.52 -0.47
C VAL A 57 -10.96 -1.15 -0.15
N SER A 58 -10.60 -0.93 1.10
CA SER A 58 -9.92 0.28 1.55
C SER A 58 -8.42 0.05 1.57
N ILE A 59 -7.70 0.94 0.94
CA ILE A 59 -6.24 0.88 0.80
C ILE A 59 -5.64 2.11 1.46
N SER A 60 -4.78 1.87 2.45
CA SER A 60 -4.01 2.93 3.09
C SER A 60 -2.53 2.64 2.94
N LEU A 61 -1.78 3.63 2.50
CA LEU A 61 -0.33 3.53 2.28
C LEU A 61 0.39 4.64 3.06
N SER A 62 1.46 4.28 3.73
CA SER A 62 2.44 5.22 4.26
C SER A 62 3.79 4.91 3.62
N ILE A 63 4.30 5.83 2.84
CA ILE A 63 5.49 5.65 2.02
C ILE A 63 6.58 6.59 2.50
N GLN A 64 7.75 6.04 2.81
CA GLN A 64 8.95 6.81 3.08
C GLN A 64 9.79 6.87 1.81
N ALA A 65 10.13 8.07 1.38
CA ALA A 65 10.89 8.30 0.17
C ALA A 65 12.15 9.14 0.44
N LEU A 66 13.19 8.92 -0.37
CA LEU A 66 14.40 9.74 -0.34
C LEU A 66 14.10 11.14 -0.84
N ASP A 67 14.59 12.11 -0.10
CA ASP A 67 14.65 13.50 -0.54
C ASP A 67 16.07 13.79 -1.03
N ASN A 68 16.29 13.63 -2.32
CA ASN A 68 17.58 13.81 -2.96
C ASN A 68 17.83 15.24 -3.45
N LEU A 69 16.85 16.12 -3.22
CA LEU A 69 16.83 17.43 -3.85
C LEU A 69 16.91 18.54 -2.83
N ASP A 70 17.77 19.51 -3.09
CA ASP A 70 17.82 20.74 -2.29
C ASP A 70 16.53 21.54 -2.42
N LYS A 71 15.86 21.44 -3.57
CA LYS A 71 14.60 22.14 -3.85
C LYS A 71 13.69 21.30 -4.72
N VAL A 72 12.40 21.36 -4.42
CA VAL A 72 11.35 20.76 -5.24
C VAL A 72 11.09 21.55 -6.52
N ASP A 73 11.26 22.87 -6.49
CA ASP A 73 11.05 23.81 -7.61
C ASP A 73 9.67 23.69 -8.26
N GLU A 74 8.64 23.29 -7.47
CA GLU A 74 7.27 23.07 -7.93
C GLU A 74 7.15 22.09 -9.12
N ASN A 75 8.17 21.24 -9.32
CA ASN A 75 8.18 20.24 -10.37
C ASN A 75 7.76 18.88 -9.81
N ILE A 76 6.64 18.36 -10.30
CA ILE A 76 6.08 17.08 -9.85
C ILE A 76 7.05 15.90 -10.06
N ASN A 77 7.95 15.97 -11.04
CA ASN A 77 8.94 14.93 -11.27
C ASN A 77 10.01 14.86 -10.18
N ASN A 78 10.12 15.89 -9.35
CA ASN A 78 11.07 15.96 -8.25
C ASN A 78 10.54 15.33 -6.96
N VAL A 79 9.30 14.87 -6.95
CA VAL A 79 8.68 14.21 -5.79
C VAL A 79 8.00 12.91 -6.20
N VAL A 80 7.78 12.04 -5.23
CA VAL A 80 6.97 10.84 -5.45
C VAL A 80 5.51 11.28 -5.56
N SER A 81 4.92 11.07 -6.73
CA SER A 81 3.56 11.52 -7.02
C SER A 81 2.51 10.55 -6.51
N TYR A 82 1.69 10.99 -5.57
CA TYR A 82 0.55 10.20 -5.10
C TYR A 82 -0.48 9.95 -6.21
N GLU A 83 -0.63 10.86 -7.16
CA GLU A 83 -1.52 10.66 -8.31
C GLU A 83 -1.07 9.50 -9.18
N GLN A 84 0.22 9.38 -9.42
CA GLN A 84 0.79 8.26 -10.17
C GLN A 84 0.57 6.93 -9.43
N ILE A 85 0.75 6.94 -8.12
CA ILE A 85 0.50 5.76 -7.28
C ILE A 85 -0.96 5.34 -7.40
N ILE A 86 -1.90 6.25 -7.26
CA ILE A 86 -3.34 5.96 -7.38
C ILE A 86 -3.69 5.42 -8.77
N LYS A 87 -3.15 6.01 -9.83
CA LYS A 87 -3.35 5.51 -11.20
C LYS A 87 -2.85 4.09 -11.37
N LYS A 88 -1.68 3.78 -10.85
CA LYS A 88 -1.09 2.44 -10.90
C LYS A 88 -1.89 1.43 -10.07
N LEU A 89 -2.39 1.84 -8.91
CA LEU A 89 -3.30 1.02 -8.10
C LEU A 89 -4.55 0.65 -8.89
N LYS A 90 -5.20 1.62 -9.49
CA LYS A 90 -6.39 1.38 -10.33
C LYS A 90 -6.09 0.47 -11.50
N ASN A 91 -4.92 0.59 -12.10
CA ASN A 91 -4.49 -0.29 -13.17
C ASN A 91 -4.32 -1.74 -12.70
N ILE A 92 -3.70 -1.97 -11.55
CA ILE A 92 -3.56 -3.30 -10.94
C ILE A 92 -4.93 -3.94 -10.75
N ILE A 93 -5.87 -3.20 -10.20
CA ILE A 93 -7.24 -3.67 -9.91
C ILE A 93 -8.02 -3.98 -11.20
N SER A 94 -7.78 -3.22 -12.26
CA SER A 94 -8.49 -3.38 -13.54
C SER A 94 -8.09 -4.63 -14.32
N LYS A 95 -6.99 -5.29 -13.96
CA LYS A 95 -6.45 -6.43 -14.71
C LYS A 95 -7.19 -7.75 -14.49
N GLY A 96 -8.15 -7.81 -13.60
CA GLY A 96 -8.98 -8.98 -13.40
C GLY A 96 -9.12 -9.37 -11.94
N HIS A 97 -9.67 -10.57 -11.72
CA HIS A 97 -9.95 -11.09 -10.39
C HIS A 97 -8.65 -11.44 -9.63
N ILE A 98 -8.64 -11.14 -8.35
CA ILE A 98 -7.56 -11.48 -7.43
C ILE A 98 -8.14 -12.38 -6.34
N GLU A 99 -7.55 -13.55 -6.11
CA GLU A 99 -8.10 -14.49 -5.13
C GLU A 99 -7.82 -14.07 -3.68
N LEU A 100 -6.61 -13.60 -3.41
CA LEU A 100 -6.17 -13.30 -2.05
C LEU A 100 -5.86 -11.82 -1.87
N LEU A 101 -6.24 -11.29 -0.72
CA LEU A 101 -5.90 -9.93 -0.32
C LEU A 101 -4.37 -9.76 -0.21
N GLU A 102 -3.69 -10.80 0.23
CA GLU A 102 -2.22 -10.87 0.30
C GLU A 102 -1.58 -10.71 -1.08
N THR A 103 -2.15 -11.32 -2.10
CA THR A 103 -1.67 -11.17 -3.49
C THR A 103 -1.83 -9.74 -3.98
N LEU A 104 -2.94 -9.09 -3.65
CA LEU A 104 -3.11 -7.67 -3.94
C LEU A 104 -2.04 -6.83 -3.25
N GLY A 105 -1.75 -7.14 -1.99
CA GLY A 105 -0.69 -6.48 -1.22
C GLY A 105 0.69 -6.62 -1.89
N GLU A 106 1.05 -7.81 -2.34
CA GLU A 106 2.31 -8.04 -3.05
C GLU A 106 2.40 -7.22 -4.34
N LYS A 107 1.32 -7.19 -5.12
CA LYS A 107 1.27 -6.40 -6.36
C LYS A 107 1.42 -4.90 -6.09
N ILE A 108 0.80 -4.40 -5.05
CA ILE A 108 0.93 -3.00 -4.65
C ILE A 108 2.36 -2.70 -4.18
N MET A 109 2.96 -3.59 -3.38
CA MET A 109 4.34 -3.46 -2.94
C MET A 109 5.30 -3.42 -4.13
N ASP A 110 5.16 -4.34 -5.07
CA ASP A 110 5.98 -4.38 -6.27
C ASP A 110 5.88 -3.08 -7.07
N MET A 111 4.68 -2.56 -7.21
CA MET A 111 4.43 -1.30 -7.89
C MET A 111 5.10 -0.12 -7.17
N CYS A 112 4.99 -0.05 -5.85
CA CYS A 112 5.62 1.02 -5.08
C CYS A 112 7.14 1.02 -5.25
N PHE A 113 7.77 -0.15 -5.17
CA PHE A 113 9.22 -0.27 -5.29
C PHE A 113 9.77 -0.19 -6.72
N GLU A 114 8.92 0.00 -7.73
CA GLU A 114 9.35 0.43 -9.07
C GLU A 114 9.92 1.85 -9.03
N GLU A 115 9.47 2.68 -8.10
CA GLU A 115 10.01 4.01 -7.88
C GLU A 115 11.27 3.91 -7.00
N SER A 116 12.43 4.21 -7.58
CA SER A 116 13.72 4.02 -6.92
C SER A 116 13.92 4.85 -5.64
N ARG A 117 13.18 5.94 -5.49
CA ARG A 117 13.24 6.82 -4.31
C ARG A 117 12.50 6.27 -3.11
N ILE A 118 11.62 5.28 -3.29
CA ILE A 118 10.86 4.69 -2.20
C ILE A 118 11.75 3.75 -1.41
N MET A 119 11.85 4.00 -0.10
CA MET A 119 12.67 3.23 0.83
C MET A 119 11.86 2.21 1.62
N SER A 120 10.68 2.58 2.06
CA SER A 120 9.81 1.71 2.84
C SER A 120 8.35 2.04 2.62
N VAL A 121 7.51 1.03 2.79
CA VAL A 121 6.06 1.14 2.62
C VAL A 121 5.37 0.40 3.75
N TRP A 122 4.45 1.08 4.43
CA TRP A 122 3.43 0.46 5.28
C TRP A 122 2.12 0.46 4.53
N MET A 123 1.42 -0.64 4.59
CA MET A 123 0.15 -0.81 3.87
C MET A 123 -0.88 -1.45 4.77
N LYS A 124 -2.07 -0.89 4.77
CA LYS A 124 -3.26 -1.51 5.34
C LYS A 124 -4.27 -1.76 4.25
N LEU A 125 -4.70 -2.99 4.11
CA LEU A 125 -5.75 -3.40 3.19
C LEU A 125 -6.94 -3.91 3.98
N GLU A 126 -8.13 -3.38 3.69
CA GLU A 126 -9.37 -3.75 4.37
C GLU A 126 -10.44 -4.18 3.36
N LYS A 127 -10.98 -5.37 3.57
CA LYS A 127 -12.24 -5.78 2.95
C LYS A 127 -13.40 -5.26 3.81
N LEU A 128 -14.26 -4.45 3.24
CA LEU A 128 -15.33 -3.77 3.99
C LEU A 128 -16.65 -4.54 4.00
N ASP A 129 -16.81 -5.53 3.12
CA ASP A 129 -18.10 -6.19 2.87
C ASP A 129 -18.09 -7.70 3.13
N VAL A 130 -17.17 -8.21 3.98
CA VAL A 130 -16.95 -9.66 4.13
C VAL A 130 -17.99 -10.32 5.04
N PHE A 131 -18.18 -9.80 6.24
CA PHE A 131 -19.09 -10.37 7.24
C PHE A 131 -19.97 -9.30 7.86
N SER A 132 -21.26 -9.61 8.03
CA SER A 132 -22.21 -8.72 8.70
C SER A 132 -21.87 -8.48 10.18
N GLU A 133 -21.20 -9.44 10.83
CA GLU A 133 -20.84 -9.38 12.25
C GLU A 133 -19.58 -8.56 12.51
N THR A 134 -18.77 -8.34 11.48
CA THR A 134 -17.53 -7.56 11.60
C THR A 134 -17.64 -6.23 10.87
N LYS A 135 -17.02 -5.20 11.43
CA LYS A 135 -16.92 -3.89 10.78
C LYS A 135 -16.06 -3.95 9.52
N SER A 136 -14.96 -4.66 9.58
CA SER A 136 -14.07 -4.93 8.46
C SER A 136 -13.12 -6.06 8.77
N PHE A 137 -12.53 -6.63 7.72
CA PHE A 137 -11.38 -7.52 7.82
C PHE A 137 -10.18 -6.83 7.18
N TYR A 138 -9.04 -6.80 7.86
CA TYR A 138 -7.85 -6.12 7.36
C TYR A 138 -6.57 -6.87 7.71
N PHE A 139 -5.50 -6.53 6.98
CA PHE A 139 -4.15 -6.88 7.37
C PHE A 139 -3.18 -5.73 7.07
N PHE A 140 -2.07 -5.71 7.79
CA PHE A 140 -0.97 -4.78 7.57
C PHE A 140 0.22 -5.48 6.94
N ILE A 141 0.89 -4.83 6.02
CA ILE A 141 2.17 -5.25 5.48
C ILE A 141 3.16 -4.10 5.58
N TYR A 142 4.35 -4.41 6.05
CA TYR A 142 5.50 -3.51 5.99
C TYR A 142 6.59 -4.12 5.15
N SER A 143 7.20 -3.32 4.28
CA SER A 143 8.37 -3.71 3.51
C SER A 143 9.36 -2.56 3.39
N SER A 144 10.65 -2.88 3.48
CA SER A 144 11.75 -1.94 3.27
C SER A 144 12.81 -2.54 2.37
N LEU A 145 13.51 -1.69 1.70
CA LEU A 145 14.71 -2.09 0.95
C LEU A 145 15.90 -2.36 1.88
#